data_79ab4faef01942ce4a555691fd58fef9
#
_entry.id   79ab4faef01942ce4a555691fd58fef9
#
_cell.length_a   1.000
_cell.length_b   1.000
_cell.length_c   1.000
_cell.angle_alpha   90.00
_cell.angle_beta   90.00
_cell.angle_gamma   90.00
#
_symmetry.space_group_name_H-M   'P 1'
#
loop_
_entity.id
_entity.type
_entity.pdbx_description
1 polymer ?
#
loop_
_entity_poly.entity_id
_entity_poly.type
_entity_poly.pdbx_seq_one_letter_code
_entity_poly.pdbx_strand_id
1 'polypeptide(L)'
;MARTKPTPPPLPHALIPLPAHTLPILRTGPQAVAYHIPTSPSSPSNPILKTTIALPLHSTWTSGLHFHTRHTEYLRLVQGAVHVHLDGEDKILSASTGGEIDLRTGALKAEGLVVKVPAYARHEWRRAEAWYAGRRSVGAKMTRPEDVGDEVVVEEYTDPSDLEKPLFFWNLNGIITATEDGELSVLQRVVRFVLGGWWIPFQLLVVFWELDNWPVFWDLRGIMRQFLGLKPWVYRHFGWRLEYAMTFVVLFAAKILGWWTGVRAVEQRRTPDKLWEAYKRHGI
;
A
#
# COMPACT_ATOMS: atom_id res chain seq x y z
N MET A 1 35.40 15.90 -10.86
CA MET A 1 34.18 15.06 -10.65
C MET A 1 33.09 15.60 -11.57
N ALA A 2 32.70 14.86 -12.61
CA ALA A 2 31.58 15.24 -13.47
C ALA A 2 30.28 15.18 -12.66
N ARG A 3 29.55 16.28 -12.56
CA ARG A 3 28.19 16.28 -12.00
C ARG A 3 27.32 15.42 -12.93
N THR A 4 26.94 14.23 -12.45
CA THR A 4 25.92 13.43 -13.13
C THR A 4 24.63 14.27 -13.18
N LYS A 5 24.06 14.44 -14.38
CA LYS A 5 22.74 15.07 -14.53
C LYS A 5 21.73 14.31 -13.65
N PRO A 6 20.89 15.01 -12.89
CA PRO A 6 19.86 14.35 -12.11
C PRO A 6 18.95 13.53 -13.04
N THR A 7 18.73 12.28 -12.72
CA THR A 7 17.78 11.42 -13.44
C THR A 7 16.40 12.09 -13.41
N PRO A 8 15.71 12.23 -14.56
CA PRO A 8 14.37 12.80 -14.54
C PRO A 8 13.45 11.96 -13.64
N PRO A 9 12.45 12.59 -13.00
CA PRO A 9 11.51 11.87 -12.17
C PRO A 9 10.77 10.81 -13.00
N PRO A 10 10.44 9.65 -12.42
CA PRO A 10 9.73 8.60 -13.11
C PRO A 10 8.35 9.09 -13.57
N LEU A 11 7.95 8.75 -14.79
CA LEU A 11 6.64 9.10 -15.35
C LEU A 11 5.74 7.86 -15.31
N PRO A 12 4.66 7.88 -14.53
CA PRO A 12 3.68 6.81 -14.54
C PRO A 12 2.83 6.89 -15.82
N HIS A 13 2.42 5.75 -16.32
CA HIS A 13 1.50 5.64 -17.45
C HIS A 13 0.44 4.57 -17.18
N ALA A 14 -0.68 4.70 -17.85
CA ALA A 14 -1.69 3.66 -17.79
C ALA A 14 -1.23 2.43 -18.59
N LEU A 15 -1.49 1.25 -18.05
CA LEU A 15 -1.19 0.00 -18.74
C LEU A 15 -2.00 -0.13 -20.06
N ILE A 16 -1.38 -0.72 -21.07
CA ILE A 16 -2.01 -0.98 -22.37
C ILE A 16 -1.88 -2.49 -22.68
N PRO A 17 -3.00 -3.23 -22.77
CA PRO A 17 -4.39 -2.80 -22.55
C PRO A 17 -4.68 -2.44 -21.09
N LEU A 18 -5.68 -1.59 -20.85
CA LEU A 18 -6.16 -1.33 -19.50
C LEU A 18 -6.73 -2.62 -18.89
N PRO A 19 -6.46 -2.90 -17.60
CA PRO A 19 -7.13 -3.97 -16.89
C PRO A 19 -8.65 -3.80 -16.93
N ALA A 20 -9.37 -4.89 -17.18
CA ALA A 20 -10.82 -4.85 -17.39
C ALA A 20 -11.57 -4.25 -16.18
N HIS A 21 -12.57 -3.44 -16.46
CA HIS A 21 -13.44 -2.80 -15.45
C HIS A 21 -12.71 -1.86 -14.48
N THR A 22 -11.55 -1.33 -14.86
CA THR A 22 -10.78 -0.39 -14.04
C THR A 22 -10.65 0.98 -14.70
N LEU A 23 -10.35 1.99 -13.88
CA LEU A 23 -9.86 3.30 -14.34
C LEU A 23 -8.51 3.61 -13.71
N PRO A 24 -7.61 4.28 -14.47
CA PRO A 24 -6.29 4.63 -13.97
C PRO A 24 -6.31 5.92 -13.13
N ILE A 25 -5.56 5.92 -12.03
CA ILE A 25 -5.13 7.13 -11.33
C ILE A 25 -3.61 7.18 -11.39
N LEU A 26 -3.06 8.30 -11.89
CA LEU A 26 -1.63 8.48 -12.06
C LEU A 26 -1.11 9.49 -11.02
N ARG A 27 -0.09 9.11 -10.27
CA ARG A 27 0.62 10.00 -9.35
C ARG A 27 2.06 10.17 -9.82
N THR A 28 2.48 11.40 -10.03
CA THR A 28 3.82 11.78 -10.50
C THR A 28 4.78 12.05 -9.34
N GLY A 29 6.05 12.31 -9.68
CA GLY A 29 7.10 12.63 -8.71
C GLY A 29 7.97 11.42 -8.35
N PRO A 30 8.79 11.52 -7.29
CA PRO A 30 9.69 10.44 -6.90
C PRO A 30 8.98 9.13 -6.57
N GLN A 31 7.77 9.21 -6.04
CA GLN A 31 6.89 8.08 -5.73
C GLN A 31 5.83 7.87 -6.81
N ALA A 32 6.23 7.96 -8.08
CA ALA A 32 5.34 7.78 -9.20
C ALA A 32 4.71 6.38 -9.22
N VAL A 33 3.41 6.33 -9.47
CA VAL A 33 2.63 5.10 -9.47
C VAL A 33 1.38 5.27 -10.34
N ALA A 34 0.99 4.21 -11.03
CA ALA A 34 -0.29 4.12 -11.72
C ALA A 34 -1.15 3.06 -11.01
N TYR A 35 -2.32 3.46 -10.53
CA TYR A 35 -3.32 2.56 -9.97
C TYR A 35 -4.42 2.32 -11.01
N HIS A 36 -4.76 1.07 -11.26
CA HIS A 36 -5.91 0.68 -12.06
C HIS A 36 -6.93 0.06 -11.11
N ILE A 37 -7.91 0.86 -10.72
CA ILE A 37 -8.83 0.54 -9.63
C ILE A 37 -10.18 0.14 -10.20
N PRO A 38 -10.82 -0.95 -9.71
CA PRO A 38 -12.17 -1.33 -10.10
C PRO A 38 -13.16 -0.18 -9.96
N THR A 39 -14.10 -0.07 -10.92
CA THR A 39 -15.14 0.99 -10.96
C THR A 39 -16.53 0.48 -10.65
N SER A 40 -16.68 -0.82 -10.48
CA SER A 40 -17.96 -1.50 -10.19
C SER A 40 -17.75 -2.61 -9.17
N PRO A 41 -18.79 -3.01 -8.43
CA PRO A 41 -18.72 -4.14 -7.52
C PRO A 41 -18.46 -5.45 -8.27
N SER A 42 -18.13 -6.49 -7.50
CA SER A 42 -17.97 -7.85 -8.04
C SER A 42 -19.23 -8.32 -8.75
N SER A 43 -19.04 -9.15 -9.75
CA SER A 43 -20.10 -9.75 -10.55
C SER A 43 -19.73 -11.20 -10.89
N PRO A 44 -20.66 -12.03 -11.37
CA PRO A 44 -20.32 -13.39 -11.80
C PRO A 44 -19.21 -13.45 -12.84
N SER A 45 -19.08 -12.44 -13.70
CA SER A 45 -18.00 -12.32 -14.70
C SER A 45 -16.71 -11.71 -14.15
N ASN A 46 -16.76 -11.04 -12.99
CA ASN A 46 -15.60 -10.47 -12.30
C ASN A 46 -15.74 -10.68 -10.79
N PRO A 47 -15.57 -11.90 -10.29
CA PRO A 47 -15.85 -12.25 -8.90
C PRO A 47 -14.81 -11.68 -7.91
N ILE A 48 -13.60 -11.41 -8.38
CA ILE A 48 -12.50 -10.89 -7.56
C ILE A 48 -12.18 -9.46 -7.98
N LEU A 49 -12.33 -8.52 -7.04
CA LEU A 49 -11.97 -7.13 -7.25
C LEU A 49 -10.47 -6.94 -7.08
N LYS A 50 -9.77 -6.73 -8.20
CA LYS A 50 -8.31 -6.56 -8.22
C LYS A 50 -7.95 -5.11 -8.53
N THR A 51 -7.09 -4.50 -7.72
CA THR A 51 -6.41 -3.27 -8.07
C THR A 51 -5.05 -3.62 -8.64
N THR A 52 -4.76 -3.16 -9.86
CA THR A 52 -3.44 -3.32 -10.48
C THR A 52 -2.62 -2.07 -10.24
N ILE A 53 -1.42 -2.23 -9.70
CA ILE A 53 -0.50 -1.15 -9.36
C ILE A 53 0.75 -1.29 -10.21
N ALA A 54 1.04 -0.28 -11.01
CA ALA A 54 2.23 -0.23 -11.86
C ALA A 54 3.21 0.84 -11.34
N LEU A 55 4.46 0.44 -11.13
CA LEU A 55 5.54 1.29 -10.66
C LEU A 55 6.55 1.49 -11.77
N PRO A 56 6.68 2.70 -12.35
CA PRO A 56 7.66 2.97 -13.40
C PRO A 56 9.09 2.82 -12.86
N LEU A 57 10.07 2.77 -13.78
CA LEU A 57 11.49 2.72 -13.42
C LEU A 57 11.84 3.81 -12.40
N HIS A 58 12.71 3.47 -11.47
CA HIS A 58 13.24 4.38 -10.42
C HIS A 58 12.17 4.95 -9.45
N SER A 59 10.92 4.49 -9.51
CA SER A 59 9.94 4.88 -8.51
C SER A 59 10.38 4.43 -7.11
N THR A 60 10.33 5.34 -6.15
CA THR A 60 10.58 5.06 -4.73
C THR A 60 9.31 4.78 -3.95
N TRP A 61 8.20 4.55 -4.65
CA TRP A 61 6.92 4.23 -4.04
C TRP A 61 7.00 2.96 -3.17
N THR A 62 6.28 2.98 -2.08
CA THR A 62 6.06 1.82 -1.21
C THR A 62 4.61 1.82 -0.73
N SER A 63 4.05 0.63 -0.47
CA SER A 63 2.73 0.51 0.17
C SER A 63 2.73 1.04 1.61
N GLY A 64 3.92 1.23 2.22
CA GLY A 64 4.08 1.50 3.64
C GLY A 64 3.84 0.26 4.49
N LEU A 65 4.47 0.21 5.67
CA LEU A 65 4.29 -0.91 6.59
C LEU A 65 2.91 -0.84 7.23
N HIS A 66 2.08 -1.85 6.99
CA HIS A 66 0.70 -1.92 7.47
C HIS A 66 0.24 -3.38 7.69
N PHE A 67 -0.97 -3.55 8.19
CA PHE A 67 -1.65 -4.84 8.33
C PHE A 67 -3.15 -4.68 8.14
N HIS A 68 -3.84 -5.79 7.86
CA HIS A 68 -5.29 -5.88 7.78
C HIS A 68 -5.83 -6.66 8.97
N THR A 69 -7.01 -6.32 9.47
CA THR A 69 -7.63 -7.00 10.62
C THR A 69 -8.72 -7.98 10.22
N ARG A 70 -9.34 -7.77 9.06
CA ARG A 70 -10.49 -8.54 8.56
C ARG A 70 -10.19 -9.33 7.29
N HIS A 71 -9.12 -8.94 6.55
CA HIS A 71 -8.82 -9.50 5.25
C HIS A 71 -7.51 -10.27 5.22
N THR A 72 -7.49 -11.33 4.45
CA THR A 72 -6.26 -11.89 3.87
C THR A 72 -6.00 -11.16 2.56
N GLU A 73 -4.82 -10.57 2.40
CA GLU A 73 -4.42 -9.92 1.16
C GLU A 73 -3.56 -10.85 0.30
N TYR A 74 -3.68 -10.71 -1.00
CA TYR A 74 -2.86 -11.40 -1.98
C TYR A 74 -2.17 -10.38 -2.88
N LEU A 75 -0.85 -10.48 -2.96
CA LEU A 75 0.02 -9.69 -3.83
C LEU A 75 0.50 -10.59 -4.96
N ARG A 76 -0.03 -10.41 -6.18
CA ARG A 76 0.38 -11.17 -7.35
C ARG A 76 1.31 -10.33 -8.21
N LEU A 77 2.58 -10.73 -8.32
CA LEU A 77 3.53 -10.12 -9.23
C LEU A 77 3.17 -10.54 -10.67
N VAL A 78 3.01 -9.57 -11.56
CA VAL A 78 2.72 -9.76 -12.98
C VAL A 78 3.95 -9.50 -13.83
N GLN A 79 4.73 -8.46 -13.48
CA GLN A 79 5.91 -8.04 -14.23
C GLN A 79 6.98 -7.44 -13.31
N GLY A 80 8.25 -7.58 -13.68
CA GLY A 80 9.39 -7.03 -13.00
C GLY A 80 9.73 -7.75 -11.70
N ALA A 81 10.48 -7.10 -10.81
CA ALA A 81 10.90 -7.66 -9.53
C ALA A 81 10.45 -6.80 -8.36
N VAL A 82 9.85 -7.43 -7.34
CA VAL A 82 9.29 -6.78 -6.15
C VAL A 82 9.99 -7.27 -4.89
N HIS A 83 10.26 -6.34 -3.98
CA HIS A 83 10.59 -6.63 -2.59
C HIS A 83 9.32 -6.63 -1.76
N VAL A 84 9.11 -7.69 -0.99
CA VAL A 84 8.04 -7.81 -0.01
C VAL A 84 8.65 -8.06 1.36
N HIS A 85 8.32 -7.20 2.31
CA HIS A 85 8.58 -7.42 3.72
C HIS A 85 7.33 -8.01 4.36
N LEU A 86 7.40 -9.19 4.95
CA LEU A 86 6.28 -9.88 5.58
C LEU A 86 6.68 -10.42 6.94
N ASP A 87 6.08 -9.90 8.01
CA ASP A 87 6.31 -10.31 9.41
C ASP A 87 7.79 -10.39 9.84
N GLY A 88 8.63 -9.49 9.30
CA GLY A 88 10.05 -9.42 9.61
C GLY A 88 10.95 -10.23 8.68
N GLU A 89 10.40 -10.84 7.63
CA GLU A 89 11.12 -11.53 6.57
C GLU A 89 11.11 -10.72 5.29
N ASP A 90 12.28 -10.57 4.69
CA ASP A 90 12.44 -9.92 3.38
C ASP A 90 12.42 -11.00 2.28
N LYS A 91 11.58 -10.79 1.26
CA LYS A 91 11.45 -11.64 0.08
C LYS A 91 11.63 -10.82 -1.17
N ILE A 92 12.32 -11.36 -2.16
CA ILE A 92 12.34 -10.81 -3.51
C ILE A 92 11.65 -11.81 -4.44
N LEU A 93 10.60 -11.35 -5.12
CA LEU A 93 9.97 -12.09 -6.20
C LEU A 93 10.40 -11.48 -7.53
N SER A 94 10.66 -12.34 -8.51
CA SER A 94 10.99 -11.96 -9.87
C SER A 94 10.07 -12.69 -10.85
N ALA A 95 9.43 -11.93 -11.73
CA ALA A 95 8.56 -12.47 -12.76
C ALA A 95 9.36 -13.29 -13.79
N SER A 96 10.57 -12.85 -14.14
CA SER A 96 11.46 -13.58 -15.07
C SER A 96 11.93 -14.92 -14.52
N THR A 97 12.09 -15.03 -13.19
CA THR A 97 12.51 -16.27 -12.52
C THR A 97 11.33 -17.18 -12.16
N GLY A 98 10.11 -16.62 -12.13
CA GLY A 98 8.88 -17.37 -11.82
C GLY A 98 8.59 -17.54 -10.34
N GLY A 99 9.25 -16.80 -9.43
CA GLY A 99 9.01 -16.92 -8.01
C GLY A 99 9.94 -16.14 -7.10
N GLU A 100 10.04 -16.60 -5.83
CA GLU A 100 10.96 -16.05 -4.83
C GLU A 100 12.38 -16.49 -5.14
N ILE A 101 13.32 -15.53 -5.11
CA ILE A 101 14.74 -15.80 -5.33
C ILE A 101 15.54 -15.84 -4.03
N ASP A 102 16.58 -16.64 -4.00
CA ASP A 102 17.60 -16.60 -2.96
C ASP A 102 18.44 -15.33 -3.11
N LEU A 103 18.50 -14.51 -2.08
CA LEU A 103 19.16 -13.20 -2.11
C LEU A 103 20.68 -13.26 -2.34
N ARG A 104 21.30 -14.39 -2.02
CA ARG A 104 22.74 -14.60 -2.15
C ARG A 104 23.13 -15.12 -3.52
N THR A 105 22.39 -16.10 -4.02
CA THR A 105 22.71 -16.80 -5.27
C THR A 105 21.96 -16.27 -6.49
N GLY A 106 20.81 -15.62 -6.28
CA GLY A 106 19.88 -15.21 -7.34
C GLY A 106 19.06 -16.37 -7.93
N ALA A 107 19.27 -17.59 -7.45
CA ALA A 107 18.54 -18.76 -7.92
C ALA A 107 17.10 -18.77 -7.41
N LEU A 108 16.21 -19.43 -8.13
CA LEU A 108 14.84 -19.67 -7.68
C LEU A 108 14.86 -20.46 -6.37
N LYS A 109 14.25 -19.89 -5.32
CA LYS A 109 14.11 -20.47 -3.98
C LYS A 109 12.76 -21.17 -3.81
N ALA A 110 11.71 -20.55 -4.33
CA ALA A 110 10.35 -21.08 -4.29
C ALA A 110 9.58 -20.60 -5.50
N GLU A 111 8.85 -21.51 -6.16
CA GLU A 111 7.97 -21.19 -7.28
C GLU A 111 6.72 -20.44 -6.83
N GLY A 112 6.20 -19.58 -7.72
CA GLY A 112 4.98 -18.84 -7.54
C GLY A 112 5.18 -17.34 -7.34
N LEU A 113 4.30 -16.59 -7.98
CA LEU A 113 4.34 -15.12 -8.03
C LEU A 113 3.27 -14.48 -7.14
N VAL A 114 2.70 -15.24 -6.20
CA VAL A 114 1.66 -14.76 -5.29
C VAL A 114 2.15 -14.84 -3.85
N VAL A 115 2.16 -13.71 -3.17
CA VAL A 115 2.37 -13.65 -1.72
C VAL A 115 1.03 -13.56 -1.03
N LYS A 116 0.74 -14.53 -0.17
CA LYS A 116 -0.41 -14.51 0.73
C LYS A 116 -0.03 -13.79 2.02
N VAL A 117 -0.76 -12.75 2.37
CA VAL A 117 -0.61 -11.95 3.58
C VAL A 117 -1.81 -12.22 4.49
N PRO A 118 -1.68 -13.04 5.54
CA PRO A 118 -2.78 -13.30 6.48
C PRO A 118 -3.21 -12.02 7.22
N ALA A 119 -4.44 -12.01 7.72
CA ALA A 119 -4.88 -10.97 8.64
C ALA A 119 -3.90 -10.83 9.81
N TYR A 120 -3.68 -9.59 10.27
CA TYR A 120 -2.70 -9.19 11.29
C TYR A 120 -1.22 -9.39 10.93
N ALA A 121 -0.88 -9.94 9.76
CA ALA A 121 0.49 -9.99 9.29
C ALA A 121 0.92 -8.62 8.77
N ARG A 122 1.93 -8.02 9.40
CA ARG A 122 2.45 -6.73 8.94
C ARG A 122 3.28 -6.91 7.69
N HIS A 123 3.05 -6.07 6.71
CA HIS A 123 3.73 -6.16 5.42
C HIS A 123 3.90 -4.80 4.76
N GLU A 124 4.86 -4.74 3.87
CA GLU A 124 5.03 -3.67 2.89
C GLU A 124 5.63 -4.26 1.61
N TRP A 125 5.42 -3.58 0.50
CA TRP A 125 6.11 -3.93 -0.73
C TRP A 125 6.52 -2.71 -1.54
N ARG A 126 7.53 -2.89 -2.38
CA ARG A 126 8.12 -1.87 -3.24
C ARG A 126 8.92 -2.51 -4.36
N ARG A 127 9.39 -1.72 -5.32
CA ARG A 127 10.35 -2.19 -6.32
C ARG A 127 11.58 -2.82 -5.64
N ALA A 128 12.03 -3.97 -6.16
CA ALA A 128 13.26 -4.60 -5.68
C ALA A 128 14.49 -3.70 -5.91
N GLU A 129 14.51 -2.93 -7.01
CA GLU A 129 15.56 -1.94 -7.31
C GLU A 129 15.83 -0.99 -6.13
N ALA A 130 14.77 -0.41 -5.55
CA ALA A 130 14.88 0.51 -4.42
C ALA A 130 15.43 -0.18 -3.15
N TRP A 131 15.04 -1.43 -2.93
CA TRP A 131 15.55 -2.23 -1.82
C TRP A 131 17.05 -2.55 -1.96
N TYR A 132 17.48 -2.97 -3.17
CA TYR A 132 18.88 -3.22 -3.45
C TYR A 132 19.74 -1.96 -3.35
N ALA A 133 19.21 -0.80 -3.77
CA ALA A 133 19.92 0.47 -3.67
C ALA A 133 20.23 0.85 -2.22
N GLY A 134 19.27 0.65 -1.30
CA GLY A 134 19.45 0.91 0.13
C GLY A 134 20.48 -0.02 0.81
N ARG A 135 20.73 -1.22 0.26
CA ARG A 135 21.67 -2.19 0.84
C ARG A 135 23.07 -2.17 0.24
N ARG A 136 23.32 -1.45 -0.84
CA ARG A 136 24.67 -1.29 -1.44
C ARG A 136 25.72 -0.77 -0.46
N SER A 137 25.32 -0.03 0.56
CA SER A 137 26.19 0.51 1.58
C SER A 137 26.71 -0.52 2.62
N VAL A 138 26.16 -1.75 2.63
CA VAL A 138 26.42 -2.75 3.68
C VAL A 138 27.42 -3.84 3.22
N GLY A 139 27.99 -3.72 2.01
CA GLY A 139 29.08 -4.61 1.55
C GLY A 139 28.70 -6.05 1.21
N ALA A 140 27.43 -6.44 1.30
CA ALA A 140 26.97 -7.77 0.91
C ALA A 140 26.88 -7.89 -0.62
N LYS A 141 27.61 -8.85 -1.20
CA LYS A 141 27.50 -9.19 -2.62
C LYS A 141 26.18 -9.95 -2.82
N MET A 142 25.13 -9.24 -3.27
CA MET A 142 23.81 -9.81 -3.55
C MET A 142 23.63 -9.92 -5.06
N THR A 143 23.11 -11.08 -5.50
CA THR A 143 22.74 -11.29 -6.89
C THR A 143 21.36 -10.66 -7.14
N ARG A 144 21.23 -9.95 -8.26
CA ARG A 144 19.99 -9.29 -8.67
C ARG A 144 19.33 -10.09 -9.75
N PRO A 145 17.99 -10.17 -9.77
CA PRO A 145 17.27 -10.75 -10.90
C PRO A 145 17.42 -9.85 -12.14
N GLU A 146 17.27 -10.45 -13.33
CA GLU A 146 17.42 -9.74 -14.60
C GLU A 146 16.42 -8.62 -14.77
N ASP A 147 15.18 -8.84 -14.30
CA ASP A 147 14.04 -7.92 -14.40
C ASP A 147 13.97 -6.89 -13.26
N VAL A 148 15.04 -6.74 -12.45
CA VAL A 148 15.09 -5.75 -11.35
C VAL A 148 14.94 -4.30 -11.86
N GLY A 149 15.39 -4.05 -13.09
CA GLY A 149 15.30 -2.75 -13.78
C GLY A 149 13.99 -2.52 -14.51
N ASP A 150 13.11 -3.51 -14.63
CA ASP A 150 11.87 -3.38 -15.39
C ASP A 150 10.79 -2.62 -14.61
N GLU A 151 9.73 -2.18 -15.29
CA GLU A 151 8.52 -1.73 -14.63
C GLU A 151 7.96 -2.85 -13.76
N VAL A 152 7.49 -2.51 -12.56
CA VAL A 152 6.87 -3.48 -11.67
C VAL A 152 5.37 -3.36 -11.75
N VAL A 153 4.69 -4.48 -12.02
CA VAL A 153 3.22 -4.57 -12.03
C VAL A 153 2.77 -5.63 -11.03
N VAL A 154 1.95 -5.21 -10.07
CA VAL A 154 1.38 -6.07 -9.02
C VAL A 154 -0.15 -5.95 -9.03
N GLU A 155 -0.84 -7.06 -8.95
CA GLU A 155 -2.27 -7.13 -8.66
C GLU A 155 -2.48 -7.34 -7.15
N GLU A 156 -3.23 -6.46 -6.51
CA GLU A 156 -3.68 -6.61 -5.12
C GLU A 156 -5.16 -6.97 -5.07
N TYR A 157 -5.49 -7.97 -4.25
CA TYR A 157 -6.87 -8.36 -3.97
C TYR A 157 -6.97 -9.01 -2.59
N THR A 158 -8.20 -9.11 -2.07
CA THR A 158 -8.47 -9.58 -0.71
C THR A 158 -9.42 -10.78 -0.68
N ASP A 159 -9.39 -11.51 0.41
CA ASP A 159 -10.36 -12.52 0.80
C ASP A 159 -10.85 -12.19 2.22
N PRO A 160 -12.16 -11.87 2.40
CA PRO A 160 -13.20 -11.80 1.38
C PRO A 160 -12.94 -10.72 0.31
N SER A 161 -13.42 -10.97 -0.93
CA SER A 161 -13.37 -10.01 -2.03
C SER A 161 -14.59 -9.10 -1.98
N ASP A 162 -14.49 -8.04 -1.21
CA ASP A 162 -15.54 -7.04 -0.99
C ASP A 162 -15.20 -5.67 -1.58
N LEU A 163 -15.96 -4.64 -1.19
CA LEU A 163 -15.78 -3.28 -1.69
C LEU A 163 -14.66 -2.50 -0.97
N GLU A 164 -14.18 -2.97 0.18
CA GLU A 164 -13.26 -2.18 1.02
C GLU A 164 -11.97 -1.85 0.29
N LYS A 165 -11.34 -2.81 -0.39
CA LYS A 165 -10.08 -2.60 -1.10
C LYS A 165 -10.19 -1.57 -2.25
N PRO A 166 -11.14 -1.67 -3.21
CA PRO A 166 -11.29 -0.63 -4.23
C PRO A 166 -11.71 0.72 -3.65
N LEU A 167 -12.60 0.77 -2.66
CA LEU A 167 -12.99 2.02 -1.98
C LEU A 167 -11.79 2.67 -1.28
N PHE A 168 -10.92 1.86 -0.66
CA PHE A 168 -9.69 2.33 -0.07
C PHE A 168 -8.84 3.09 -1.10
N PHE A 169 -8.51 2.48 -2.22
CA PHE A 169 -7.66 3.12 -3.23
C PHE A 169 -8.32 4.36 -3.85
N TRP A 170 -9.63 4.34 -4.11
CA TRP A 170 -10.34 5.51 -4.62
C TRP A 170 -10.26 6.68 -3.64
N ASN A 171 -10.58 6.45 -2.37
CA ASN A 171 -10.64 7.52 -1.37
C ASN A 171 -9.26 7.98 -0.92
N LEU A 172 -8.27 7.07 -0.76
CA LEU A 172 -6.87 7.40 -0.52
C LEU A 172 -6.34 8.36 -1.59
N ASN A 173 -6.44 7.96 -2.86
CA ASN A 173 -5.93 8.76 -3.96
C ASN A 173 -6.74 10.05 -4.13
N GLY A 174 -8.07 10.01 -3.96
CA GLY A 174 -8.90 11.20 -4.02
C GLY A 174 -8.52 12.26 -2.97
N ILE A 175 -8.08 11.85 -1.76
CA ILE A 175 -7.57 12.78 -0.73
C ILE A 175 -6.20 13.32 -1.12
N ILE A 176 -5.28 12.45 -1.57
CA ILE A 176 -3.88 12.85 -1.87
C ILE A 176 -3.78 13.74 -3.12
N THR A 177 -4.63 13.49 -4.13
CA THR A 177 -4.58 14.21 -5.41
C THR A 177 -5.57 15.37 -5.50
N ALA A 178 -6.39 15.61 -4.46
CA ALA A 178 -7.30 16.74 -4.45
C ALA A 178 -6.52 18.07 -4.57
N THR A 179 -6.76 18.81 -5.65
CA THR A 179 -6.18 20.14 -5.88
C THR A 179 -6.93 21.22 -5.09
N GLU A 180 -8.18 20.98 -4.80
CA GLU A 180 -9.04 21.83 -3.97
C GLU A 180 -9.82 20.98 -2.99
N ASP A 181 -9.94 21.46 -1.75
CA ASP A 181 -10.89 20.89 -0.83
C ASP A 181 -12.29 21.27 -1.33
N GLY A 182 -13.07 20.29 -1.72
CA GLY A 182 -14.44 20.51 -2.05
C GLY A 182 -15.18 21.33 -0.98
N GLU A 183 -16.48 21.55 -1.09
CA GLU A 183 -17.24 22.32 -0.13
C GLU A 183 -17.12 21.73 1.28
N LEU A 184 -16.18 22.28 2.06
CA LEU A 184 -16.00 21.94 3.47
C LEU A 184 -17.10 22.62 4.29
N SER A 185 -17.69 21.88 5.23
CA SER A 185 -18.57 22.48 6.24
C SER A 185 -17.80 23.52 7.10
N VAL A 186 -18.51 24.40 7.79
CA VAL A 186 -17.90 25.38 8.67
C VAL A 186 -16.99 24.72 9.71
N LEU A 187 -17.45 23.61 10.30
CA LEU A 187 -16.68 22.86 11.29
C LEU A 187 -15.41 22.27 10.68
N GLN A 188 -15.50 21.67 9.49
CA GLN A 188 -14.34 21.12 8.77
C GLN A 188 -13.30 22.20 8.43
N ARG A 189 -13.75 23.42 8.06
CA ARG A 189 -12.84 24.56 7.83
C ARG A 189 -12.09 24.96 9.11
N VAL A 190 -12.78 25.00 10.24
CA VAL A 190 -12.15 25.31 11.54
C VAL A 190 -11.14 24.22 11.90
N VAL A 191 -11.52 22.93 11.80
CA VAL A 191 -10.62 21.82 12.11
C VAL A 191 -9.41 21.80 11.16
N ARG A 192 -9.61 22.03 9.86
CA ARG A 192 -8.52 22.16 8.89
C ARG A 192 -7.56 23.30 9.27
N PHE A 193 -8.10 24.46 9.66
CA PHE A 193 -7.27 25.59 10.10
C PHE A 193 -6.42 25.20 11.31
N VAL A 194 -7.00 24.52 12.30
CA VAL A 194 -6.30 24.07 13.52
C VAL A 194 -5.26 23.01 13.20
N LEU A 195 -5.59 22.00 12.36
CA LEU A 195 -4.69 20.92 12.01
C LEU A 195 -3.61 21.32 11.00
N GLY A 196 -3.84 22.36 10.19
CA GLY A 196 -2.90 22.79 9.17
C GLY A 196 -2.45 21.64 8.25
N GLY A 197 -1.14 21.37 8.22
CA GLY A 197 -0.58 20.27 7.42
C GLY A 197 -1.01 18.86 7.85
N TRP A 198 -1.60 18.70 9.04
CA TRP A 198 -2.14 17.42 9.52
C TRP A 198 -3.56 17.14 9.00
N TRP A 199 -4.16 18.04 8.23
CA TRP A 199 -5.50 17.83 7.68
C TRP A 199 -5.59 16.63 6.74
N ILE A 200 -4.65 16.48 5.81
CA ILE A 200 -4.60 15.31 4.91
C ILE A 200 -4.32 14.02 5.71
N PRO A 201 -3.26 13.93 6.54
CA PRO A 201 -3.07 12.77 7.41
C PRO A 201 -4.29 12.40 8.22
N PHE A 202 -5.01 13.35 8.81
CA PHE A 202 -6.23 13.09 9.59
C PHE A 202 -7.31 12.40 8.73
N GLN A 203 -7.58 12.90 7.53
CA GLN A 203 -8.55 12.26 6.63
C GLN A 203 -8.13 10.83 6.26
N LEU A 204 -6.82 10.61 6.02
CA LEU A 204 -6.28 9.29 5.73
C LEU A 204 -6.42 8.33 6.92
N LEU A 205 -6.25 8.79 8.17
CA LEU A 205 -6.46 7.96 9.36
C LEU A 205 -7.92 7.48 9.46
N VAL A 206 -8.90 8.31 9.07
CA VAL A 206 -10.31 7.90 9.01
C VAL A 206 -10.53 6.84 7.93
N VAL A 207 -9.92 7.00 6.75
CA VAL A 207 -9.95 6.00 5.67
C VAL A 207 -9.31 4.68 6.12
N PHE A 208 -8.16 4.74 6.77
CA PHE A 208 -7.43 3.57 7.26
C PHE A 208 -8.23 2.76 8.27
N TRP A 209 -8.94 3.43 9.17
CA TRP A 209 -9.80 2.75 10.12
C TRP A 209 -10.96 2.02 9.45
N GLU A 210 -11.72 2.72 8.60
CA GLU A 210 -12.97 2.19 8.03
C GLU A 210 -12.72 1.11 6.98
N LEU A 211 -11.63 1.23 6.21
CA LEU A 211 -11.34 0.37 5.05
C LEU A 211 -10.16 -0.59 5.30
N ASP A 212 -10.00 -1.01 6.55
CA ASP A 212 -9.12 -2.09 7.00
C ASP A 212 -7.67 -2.02 6.49
N ASN A 213 -7.07 -0.82 6.49
CA ASN A 213 -5.67 -0.65 6.11
C ASN A 213 -4.89 0.04 7.24
N TRP A 214 -4.43 -0.74 8.22
CA TRP A 214 -3.91 -0.25 9.49
C TRP A 214 -2.40 0.00 9.43
N PRO A 215 -1.92 1.26 9.39
CA PRO A 215 -0.50 1.57 9.30
C PRO A 215 0.23 1.24 10.61
N VAL A 216 1.45 0.75 10.51
CA VAL A 216 2.35 0.58 11.65
C VAL A 216 3.08 1.90 11.88
N PHE A 217 2.64 2.69 12.87
CA PHE A 217 3.25 4.00 13.17
C PHE A 217 4.63 3.88 13.79
N TRP A 218 4.87 2.84 14.58
CA TRP A 218 6.16 2.57 15.23
C TRP A 218 6.51 1.10 15.06
N ASP A 219 7.62 0.82 14.41
CA ASP A 219 8.15 -0.55 14.26
C ASP A 219 8.80 -1.01 15.58
N LEU A 220 7.95 -1.28 16.58
CA LEU A 220 8.42 -1.72 17.89
C LEU A 220 9.10 -3.07 17.83
N ARG A 221 8.67 -3.97 16.95
CA ARG A 221 9.33 -5.27 16.76
C ARG A 221 10.74 -5.11 16.22
N GLY A 222 10.93 -4.18 15.27
CA GLY A 222 12.25 -3.81 14.75
C GLY A 222 13.13 -3.20 15.85
N ILE A 223 12.61 -2.25 16.61
CA ILE A 223 13.30 -1.61 17.73
C ILE A 223 13.69 -2.64 18.79
N MET A 224 12.76 -3.49 19.24
CA MET A 224 13.03 -4.53 20.25
C MET A 224 14.10 -5.54 19.78
N ARG A 225 14.07 -5.90 18.50
CA ARG A 225 15.06 -6.80 17.90
C ARG A 225 16.44 -6.15 17.85
N GLN A 226 16.51 -4.90 17.38
CA GLN A 226 17.76 -4.22 17.05
C GLN A 226 18.45 -3.64 18.28
N PHE A 227 17.72 -3.01 19.19
CA PHE A 227 18.29 -2.27 20.31
C PHE A 227 18.25 -3.04 21.63
N LEU A 228 17.25 -3.89 21.87
CA LEU A 228 17.10 -4.59 23.13
C LEU A 228 17.60 -6.04 23.09
N GLY A 229 17.97 -6.56 21.90
CA GLY A 229 18.46 -7.93 21.74
C GLY A 229 17.53 -9.01 22.32
N LEU A 230 16.22 -8.72 22.44
CA LEU A 230 15.26 -9.61 23.07
C LEU A 230 15.08 -10.89 22.26
N LYS A 231 14.73 -11.97 22.96
CA LYS A 231 14.47 -13.27 22.31
C LYS A 231 13.30 -13.14 21.30
N PRO A 232 13.36 -13.86 20.17
CA PRO A 232 12.36 -13.78 19.11
C PRO A 232 10.91 -13.91 19.57
N TRP A 233 10.61 -14.78 20.53
CA TRP A 233 9.26 -14.97 21.05
C TRP A 233 8.74 -13.73 21.79
N VAL A 234 9.62 -12.95 22.46
CA VAL A 234 9.19 -11.74 23.21
C VAL A 234 8.71 -10.67 22.25
N TYR A 235 9.51 -10.29 21.25
CA TYR A 235 9.09 -9.23 20.33
C TYR A 235 8.00 -9.71 19.37
N ARG A 236 7.91 -11.00 19.05
CA ARG A 236 6.78 -11.55 18.29
C ARG A 236 5.46 -11.49 19.05
N HIS A 237 5.44 -11.77 20.35
CA HIS A 237 4.21 -11.80 21.14
C HIS A 237 3.82 -10.46 21.76
N PHE A 238 4.77 -9.70 22.29
CA PHE A 238 4.51 -8.41 22.90
C PHE A 238 4.55 -7.26 21.90
N GLY A 239 5.51 -7.27 20.98
CA GLY A 239 5.70 -6.20 20.01
C GLY A 239 4.46 -5.99 19.15
N TRP A 240 3.87 -7.08 18.59
CA TRP A 240 2.70 -6.95 17.74
C TRP A 240 1.46 -6.46 18.50
N ARG A 241 1.25 -6.89 19.76
CA ARG A 241 0.12 -6.42 20.57
C ARG A 241 0.24 -4.95 20.88
N LEU A 242 1.44 -4.47 21.15
CA LEU A 242 1.70 -3.07 21.44
C LEU A 242 1.56 -2.23 20.17
N GLU A 243 2.10 -2.67 19.03
CA GLU A 243 1.91 -2.03 17.72
C GLU A 243 0.43 -1.93 17.37
N TYR A 244 -0.32 -3.04 17.54
CA TYR A 244 -1.77 -3.06 17.34
C TYR A 244 -2.49 -2.08 18.25
N ALA A 245 -2.21 -2.10 19.56
CA ALA A 245 -2.86 -1.24 20.53
C ALA A 245 -2.60 0.25 20.24
N MET A 246 -1.37 0.61 19.88
CA MET A 246 -1.01 1.98 19.50
C MET A 246 -1.72 2.42 18.23
N THR A 247 -1.71 1.58 17.19
CA THR A 247 -2.42 1.87 15.94
C THR A 247 -3.93 1.97 16.20
N PHE A 248 -4.50 1.06 16.99
CA PHE A 248 -5.91 1.11 17.37
C PHE A 248 -6.27 2.43 18.03
N VAL A 249 -5.51 2.88 19.03
CA VAL A 249 -5.79 4.13 19.76
C VAL A 249 -5.77 5.33 18.81
N VAL A 250 -4.76 5.41 17.93
CA VAL A 250 -4.64 6.52 16.96
C VAL A 250 -5.79 6.53 15.97
N LEU A 251 -6.08 5.37 15.36
CA LEU A 251 -7.15 5.27 14.38
C LEU A 251 -8.54 5.44 15.00
N PHE A 252 -8.76 4.90 16.21
CA PHE A 252 -10.01 5.09 16.94
C PHE A 252 -10.26 6.56 17.29
N ALA A 253 -9.23 7.26 17.76
CA ALA A 253 -9.32 8.70 18.01
C ALA A 253 -9.67 9.47 16.72
N ALA A 254 -9.01 9.12 15.59
CA ALA A 254 -9.32 9.72 14.29
C ALA A 254 -10.76 9.42 13.85
N LYS A 255 -11.26 8.19 14.06
CA LYS A 255 -12.67 7.83 13.81
C LYS A 255 -13.65 8.70 14.59
N ILE A 256 -13.44 8.87 15.90
CA ILE A 256 -14.30 9.69 16.77
C ILE A 256 -14.29 11.14 16.30
N LEU A 257 -13.09 11.70 16.06
CA LEU A 257 -12.96 13.07 15.55
C LEU A 257 -13.59 13.20 14.15
N GLY A 258 -13.42 12.22 13.27
CA GLY A 258 -14.05 12.17 11.96
C GLY A 258 -15.56 12.21 12.05
N TRP A 259 -16.13 11.41 12.93
CA TRP A 259 -17.59 11.40 13.19
C TRP A 259 -18.08 12.78 13.64
N TRP A 260 -17.39 13.43 14.57
CA TRP A 260 -17.75 14.76 15.09
C TRP A 260 -17.61 15.85 14.02
N THR A 261 -16.60 15.79 13.19
CA THR A 261 -16.31 16.81 12.16
C THR A 261 -17.03 16.56 10.84
N GLY A 262 -17.68 15.39 10.69
CA GLY A 262 -18.33 14.99 9.44
C GLY A 262 -17.35 14.55 8.36
N VAL A 263 -16.07 14.29 8.69
CA VAL A 263 -15.10 13.67 7.78
C VAL A 263 -15.46 12.19 7.60
N ARG A 264 -15.61 11.77 6.35
CA ARG A 264 -16.01 10.41 5.98
C ARG A 264 -14.86 9.69 5.26
N ALA A 265 -14.72 8.38 5.53
CA ALA A 265 -13.76 7.56 4.80
C ALA A 265 -14.11 7.44 3.33
N VAL A 266 -15.39 7.23 3.03
CA VAL A 266 -15.91 7.10 1.67
C VAL A 266 -16.78 8.31 1.35
N GLU A 267 -16.48 9.00 0.25
CA GLU A 267 -17.27 10.12 -0.26
C GLU A 267 -17.59 9.91 -1.73
N GLN A 268 -18.82 10.31 -2.12
CA GLN A 268 -19.30 10.19 -3.50
C GLN A 268 -18.36 10.86 -4.51
N ARG A 269 -17.88 12.06 -4.20
CA ARG A 269 -16.99 12.84 -5.09
C ARG A 269 -15.64 12.13 -5.39
N ARG A 270 -15.25 11.17 -4.57
CA ARG A 270 -13.99 10.40 -4.71
C ARG A 270 -14.21 8.97 -5.17
N THR A 271 -15.46 8.57 -5.35
CA THR A 271 -15.86 7.18 -5.58
C THR A 271 -16.68 7.06 -6.85
N PRO A 272 -16.38 6.14 -7.78
CA PRO A 272 -17.21 5.89 -8.95
C PRO A 272 -18.65 5.56 -8.56
N ASP A 273 -19.65 6.07 -9.33
CA ASP A 273 -21.07 5.98 -8.99
C ASP A 273 -21.53 4.55 -8.68
N LYS A 274 -21.10 3.55 -9.45
CA LYS A 274 -21.51 2.16 -9.22
C LYS A 274 -21.00 1.60 -7.90
N LEU A 275 -19.77 1.97 -7.50
CA LEU A 275 -19.21 1.59 -6.20
C LEU A 275 -19.89 2.35 -5.06
N TRP A 276 -20.17 3.65 -5.27
CA TRP A 276 -20.88 4.47 -4.30
C TRP A 276 -22.30 3.95 -4.03
N GLU A 277 -23.04 3.58 -5.07
CA GLU A 277 -24.37 3.00 -4.93
C GLU A 277 -24.35 1.63 -4.23
N ALA A 278 -23.33 0.82 -4.50
CA ALA A 278 -23.13 -0.44 -3.81
C ALA A 278 -22.77 -0.23 -2.33
N TYR A 279 -21.88 0.70 -2.03
CA TYR A 279 -21.51 1.08 -0.66
C TYR A 279 -22.73 1.53 0.16
N LYS A 280 -23.60 2.40 -0.39
CA LYS A 280 -24.84 2.85 0.27
C LYS A 280 -25.81 1.70 0.59
N ARG A 281 -25.88 0.70 -0.28
CA ARG A 281 -26.78 -0.44 -0.11
C ARG A 281 -26.33 -1.44 0.94
N HIS A 282 -25.02 -1.64 1.07
CA HIS A 282 -24.47 -2.71 1.92
C HIS A 282 -24.03 -2.21 3.30
N GLY A 283 -23.88 -0.90 3.49
CA GLY A 283 -23.55 -0.29 4.78
C GLY A 283 -22.32 -0.95 5.41
N ILE A 284 -21.10 -0.61 4.92
CA ILE A 284 -19.85 -1.08 5.53
C ILE A 284 -19.58 -0.30 6.82
#